data_eca8a4d7febdc2e2cf984d8b0c35ba34
#
_entry.id   eca8a4d7febdc2e2cf984d8b0c35ba34
#
_cell.length_a   1.000
_cell.length_b   1.000
_cell.length_c   1.000
_cell.angle_alpha   90.00
_cell.angle_beta   90.00
_cell.angle_gamma   90.00
#
_symmetry.space_group_name_H-M   'P 1'
#
loop_
_entity.id
_entity.type
_entity.pdbx_description
1 polymer ?
#
loop_
_entity_poly.entity_id
_entity_poly.type
_entity_poly.pdbx_seq_one_letter_code
_entity_poly.pdbx_strand_id
1 'polypeptide(L)'
;MISNKIITTSNLRLGMPHIIFLTFLYVGGKKLETIKKNEVKTGKVIDLTHEGHGVVKVDRYPIFIPNALIDEEIKFKLIKVKKNFAIGKLIEVISESDDRVTPPCIYYAKCGGCQLQHMTYRAQLDMKKEQVVNLFHRKGPFENTAIKETIGMVNPWRYRNKSQIPVGQSNSNQVIMGFYRQRSHDIIDMDSCLIQDRQHQEVMNRVKYWLNELNI
;
A
#
# COMPACT_ATOMS: atom_id res chain seq x y z
N MET A 1 -30.68 -22.43 -27.88
CA MET A 1 -31.59 -22.87 -26.80
C MET A 1 -30.91 -23.97 -26.00
N ILE A 2 -30.29 -23.66 -24.89
CA ILE A 2 -29.74 -24.65 -23.96
C ILE A 2 -30.28 -24.27 -22.58
N SER A 3 -31.12 -25.17 -22.07
CA SER A 3 -31.92 -25.06 -20.86
C SER A 3 -31.08 -25.14 -19.61
N ASN A 4 -31.19 -24.11 -18.72
CA ASN A 4 -30.66 -24.16 -17.35
C ASN A 4 -31.51 -25.08 -16.49
N LYS A 5 -30.98 -26.23 -16.08
CA LYS A 5 -31.59 -27.02 -15.00
C LYS A 5 -30.97 -26.62 -13.66
N ILE A 6 -31.77 -25.99 -12.85
CA ILE A 6 -31.55 -25.80 -11.42
C ILE A 6 -31.87 -27.11 -10.70
N ILE A 7 -30.91 -27.73 -10.07
CA ILE A 7 -31.13 -28.88 -9.18
C ILE A 7 -31.15 -28.37 -7.75
N THR A 8 -32.36 -28.33 -7.17
CA THR A 8 -32.59 -28.15 -5.74
C THR A 8 -32.52 -29.53 -5.07
N THR A 9 -31.61 -29.72 -4.14
CA THR A 9 -31.60 -30.91 -3.26
C THR A 9 -32.22 -30.53 -1.92
N SER A 10 -33.42 -31.02 -1.72
CA SER A 10 -34.10 -31.14 -0.41
C SER A 10 -33.72 -32.44 0.30
N ASN A 11 -33.34 -32.29 1.57
CA ASN A 11 -33.45 -33.27 2.68
C ASN A 11 -32.87 -34.69 2.51
N LEU A 12 -31.75 -34.91 3.20
CA LEU A 12 -31.46 -36.21 3.85
C LEU A 12 -30.76 -35.94 5.20
N ARG A 13 -31.53 -36.13 6.28
CA ARG A 13 -30.98 -36.30 7.66
C ARG A 13 -30.46 -37.73 7.81
N LEU A 14 -29.18 -37.89 8.07
CA LEU A 14 -28.63 -39.02 8.78
C LEU A 14 -27.36 -38.59 9.50
N GLY A 15 -27.31 -38.81 10.79
CA GLY A 15 -26.22 -38.40 11.66
C GLY A 15 -24.95 -39.16 11.39
N MET A 16 -23.84 -38.41 11.37
CA MET A 16 -22.47 -38.86 11.67
C MET A 16 -21.50 -37.65 11.75
N PRO A 17 -20.29 -37.80 12.35
CA PRO A 17 -19.57 -36.73 12.99
C PRO A 17 -18.80 -35.81 12.00
N HIS A 18 -18.52 -34.63 12.48
CA HIS A 18 -17.78 -33.53 11.83
C HIS A 18 -16.83 -33.91 10.69
N ILE A 19 -17.35 -33.93 9.47
CA ILE A 19 -16.58 -33.86 8.26
C ILE A 19 -16.65 -32.39 7.79
N ILE A 20 -15.51 -31.75 7.78
CA ILE A 20 -15.33 -30.39 7.20
C ILE A 20 -15.69 -30.51 5.71
N PHE A 21 -16.90 -30.04 5.32
CA PHE A 21 -17.29 -29.89 3.92
C PHE A 21 -16.45 -28.77 3.28
N LEU A 22 -15.42 -29.17 2.56
CA LEU A 22 -14.80 -28.30 1.57
C LEU A 22 -15.80 -28.11 0.42
N THR A 23 -16.57 -27.02 0.45
CA THR A 23 -17.44 -26.64 -0.69
C THR A 23 -16.56 -26.17 -1.85
N PHE A 24 -16.37 -27.03 -2.84
CA PHE A 24 -15.77 -26.69 -4.11
C PHE A 24 -16.84 -26.04 -5.01
N LEU A 25 -16.75 -24.74 -5.18
CA LEU A 25 -17.51 -24.02 -6.22
C LEU A 25 -16.75 -24.12 -7.55
N TYR A 26 -17.27 -24.92 -8.47
CA TYR A 26 -16.79 -24.98 -9.84
C TYR A 26 -17.58 -23.99 -10.71
N VAL A 27 -16.90 -23.01 -11.30
CA VAL A 27 -17.41 -22.20 -12.39
C VAL A 27 -16.45 -22.35 -13.57
N GLY A 28 -16.90 -23.00 -14.64
CA GLY A 28 -16.14 -23.11 -15.89
C GLY A 28 -14.87 -23.97 -15.82
N GLY A 29 -14.88 -25.08 -15.10
CA GLY A 29 -13.80 -26.09 -15.16
C GLY A 29 -12.45 -25.71 -14.49
N LYS A 30 -12.31 -24.50 -13.95
CA LYS A 30 -11.12 -24.10 -13.17
C LYS A 30 -11.45 -24.12 -11.68
N LYS A 31 -10.63 -24.81 -10.92
CA LYS A 31 -10.64 -24.80 -9.45
C LYS A 31 -10.33 -23.36 -8.99
N LEU A 32 -11.31 -22.68 -8.41
CA LEU A 32 -11.09 -21.38 -7.78
C LEU A 32 -10.03 -21.53 -6.68
N GLU A 33 -8.94 -20.81 -6.81
CA GLU A 33 -7.87 -20.82 -5.83
C GLU A 33 -8.37 -20.19 -4.53
N THR A 34 -8.47 -20.99 -3.46
CA THR A 34 -8.92 -20.49 -2.16
C THR A 34 -7.87 -19.58 -1.56
N ILE A 35 -8.19 -18.31 -1.44
CA ILE A 35 -7.31 -17.29 -0.85
C ILE A 35 -7.43 -17.31 0.66
N LYS A 36 -6.33 -17.65 1.36
CA LYS A 36 -6.30 -17.77 2.83
C LYS A 36 -5.33 -16.77 3.46
N LYS A 37 -5.68 -16.27 4.66
CA LYS A 37 -4.77 -15.44 5.46
C LYS A 37 -3.48 -16.22 5.78
N ASN A 38 -2.35 -15.52 5.81
CA ASN A 38 -0.99 -16.02 6.01
C ASN A 38 -0.41 -16.86 4.86
N GLU A 39 -1.14 -17.06 3.77
CA GLU A 39 -0.63 -17.70 2.57
C GLU A 39 0.41 -16.80 1.88
N VAL A 40 1.46 -17.42 1.34
CA VAL A 40 2.48 -16.77 0.52
C VAL A 40 2.20 -17.09 -0.93
N LYS A 41 2.19 -16.06 -1.76
CA LYS A 41 1.96 -16.15 -3.21
C LYS A 41 2.98 -15.34 -3.98
N THR A 42 3.12 -15.65 -5.25
CA THR A 42 3.80 -14.82 -6.25
C THR A 42 2.80 -14.26 -7.24
N GLY A 43 3.13 -13.16 -7.88
CA GLY A 43 2.31 -12.62 -8.95
C GLY A 43 2.86 -11.32 -9.51
N LYS A 44 2.40 -11.00 -10.73
CA LYS A 44 2.76 -9.76 -11.42
C LYS A 44 1.84 -8.63 -10.96
N VAL A 45 2.43 -7.47 -10.66
CA VAL A 45 1.69 -6.24 -10.37
C VAL A 45 1.21 -5.62 -11.67
N ILE A 46 -0.10 -5.40 -11.78
CA ILE A 46 -0.74 -4.96 -13.02
C ILE A 46 -1.31 -3.54 -12.97
N ASP A 47 -1.38 -2.94 -11.78
CA ASP A 47 -1.99 -1.63 -11.58
C ASP A 47 -1.51 -1.04 -10.25
N LEU A 48 -1.77 0.26 -10.02
CA LEU A 48 -1.57 0.94 -8.75
C LEU A 48 -2.87 1.55 -8.23
N THR A 49 -3.08 1.47 -6.93
CA THR A 49 -4.15 2.22 -6.28
C THR A 49 -3.81 3.71 -6.21
N HIS A 50 -4.80 4.54 -5.87
CA HIS A 50 -4.56 5.98 -5.62
C HIS A 50 -3.59 6.26 -4.46
N GLU A 51 -3.42 5.32 -3.56
CA GLU A 51 -2.44 5.37 -2.46
C GLU A 51 -1.05 4.85 -2.87
N GLY A 52 -0.89 4.39 -4.12
CA GLY A 52 0.37 3.82 -4.62
C GLY A 52 0.63 2.38 -4.18
N HIS A 53 -0.42 1.63 -3.81
CA HIS A 53 -0.28 0.19 -3.56
C HIS A 53 -0.36 -0.58 -4.88
N GLY A 54 0.55 -1.50 -5.11
CA GLY A 54 0.51 -2.42 -6.24
C GLY A 54 -0.73 -3.32 -6.18
N VAL A 55 -1.30 -3.61 -7.33
CA VAL A 55 -2.47 -4.49 -7.49
C VAL A 55 -2.06 -5.77 -8.20
N VAL A 56 -2.21 -6.90 -7.53
CA VAL A 56 -2.14 -8.24 -8.11
C VAL A 56 -3.55 -8.81 -8.16
N LYS A 57 -3.90 -9.54 -9.23
CA LYS A 57 -5.20 -10.23 -9.33
C LYS A 57 -4.99 -11.74 -9.38
N VAL A 58 -5.73 -12.46 -8.54
CA VAL A 58 -5.86 -13.93 -8.56
C VAL A 58 -7.32 -14.24 -8.88
N ASP A 59 -7.61 -14.85 -10.04
CA ASP A 59 -8.98 -15.15 -10.51
C ASP A 59 -9.94 -13.94 -10.39
N ARG A 60 -9.51 -12.75 -10.85
CA ARG A 60 -10.21 -11.45 -10.74
C ARG A 60 -10.32 -10.87 -9.31
N TYR A 61 -9.83 -11.57 -8.32
CA TYR A 61 -9.84 -11.09 -6.93
C TYR A 61 -8.62 -10.19 -6.69
N PRO A 62 -8.80 -8.89 -6.36
CA PRO A 62 -7.70 -7.96 -6.21
C PRO A 62 -7.00 -8.10 -4.85
N ILE A 63 -5.68 -8.03 -4.89
CA ILE A 63 -4.80 -8.02 -3.73
C ILE A 63 -3.97 -6.75 -3.79
N PHE A 64 -4.05 -5.93 -2.73
CA PHE A 64 -3.32 -4.66 -2.63
C PHE A 64 -2.04 -4.86 -1.83
N ILE A 65 -0.91 -4.46 -2.40
CA ILE A 65 0.42 -4.71 -1.83
C ILE A 65 1.17 -3.39 -1.77
N PRO A 66 1.35 -2.80 -0.56
CA PRO A 66 2.18 -1.61 -0.40
C PRO A 66 3.62 -1.86 -0.87
N ASN A 67 4.26 -0.81 -1.39
CA ASN A 67 5.64 -0.80 -1.87
C ASN A 67 5.93 -1.70 -3.09
N ALA A 68 4.91 -2.11 -3.82
CA ALA A 68 5.05 -2.83 -5.08
C ALA A 68 4.70 -1.91 -6.25
N LEU A 69 5.43 -1.99 -7.37
CA LEU A 69 5.26 -1.18 -8.57
C LEU A 69 4.70 -2.00 -9.74
N ILE A 70 4.10 -1.30 -10.70
CA ILE A 70 3.61 -1.91 -11.94
C ILE A 70 4.78 -2.65 -12.62
N ASP A 71 4.44 -3.75 -13.28
CA ASP A 71 5.30 -4.66 -14.01
C ASP A 71 6.25 -5.52 -13.16
N GLU A 72 6.31 -5.31 -11.86
CA GLU A 72 7.10 -6.17 -10.99
C GLU A 72 6.50 -7.57 -10.84
N GLU A 73 7.36 -8.56 -10.83
CA GLU A 73 7.03 -9.88 -10.30
C GLU A 73 7.45 -9.94 -8.83
N ILE A 74 6.49 -10.24 -7.96
CA ILE A 74 6.68 -10.13 -6.52
C ILE A 74 6.23 -11.38 -5.76
N LYS A 75 6.87 -11.61 -4.62
CA LYS A 75 6.45 -12.56 -3.61
C LYS A 75 5.87 -11.79 -2.41
N PHE A 76 4.67 -12.18 -1.99
CA PHE A 76 3.94 -11.49 -0.93
C PHE A 76 3.18 -12.45 -0.03
N LYS A 77 2.93 -12.02 1.22
CA LYS A 77 2.12 -12.75 2.21
C LYS A 77 0.78 -12.07 2.41
N LEU A 78 -0.30 -12.82 2.36
CA LEU A 78 -1.65 -12.33 2.64
C LEU A 78 -1.82 -12.04 4.14
N ILE A 79 -1.94 -10.78 4.51
CA ILE A 79 -2.10 -10.36 5.92
C ILE A 79 -3.55 -10.11 6.31
N LYS A 80 -4.41 -9.77 5.34
CA LYS A 80 -5.84 -9.53 5.56
C LYS A 80 -6.63 -9.99 4.34
N VAL A 81 -7.63 -10.83 4.55
CA VAL A 81 -8.53 -11.32 3.50
C VAL A 81 -9.94 -10.83 3.82
N LYS A 82 -10.60 -10.20 2.84
CA LYS A 82 -11.97 -9.68 2.90
C LYS A 82 -12.79 -10.34 1.80
N LYS A 83 -14.11 -10.12 1.77
CA LYS A 83 -15.00 -10.70 0.75
C LYS A 83 -14.58 -10.33 -0.68
N ASN A 84 -14.18 -9.08 -0.92
CA ASN A 84 -13.97 -8.52 -2.26
C ASN A 84 -12.50 -8.17 -2.57
N PHE A 85 -11.59 -8.25 -1.60
CA PHE A 85 -10.16 -7.95 -1.77
C PHE A 85 -9.31 -8.53 -0.65
N ALA A 86 -7.99 -8.61 -0.86
CA ALA A 86 -7.03 -8.87 0.20
C ALA A 86 -5.97 -7.76 0.28
N ILE A 87 -5.26 -7.74 1.40
CA ILE A 87 -4.04 -6.94 1.60
C ILE A 87 -2.88 -7.90 1.77
N GLY A 88 -1.85 -7.72 0.95
CA GLY A 88 -0.59 -8.44 1.02
C GLY A 88 0.51 -7.60 1.67
N LYS A 89 1.49 -8.26 2.26
CA LYS A 89 2.77 -7.69 2.66
C LYS A 89 3.82 -8.16 1.66
N LEU A 90 4.50 -7.23 1.01
CA LEU A 90 5.63 -7.53 0.14
C LEU A 90 6.73 -8.26 0.94
N ILE A 91 7.21 -9.38 0.43
CA ILE A 91 8.33 -10.14 0.98
C ILE A 91 9.57 -9.88 0.14
N GLU A 92 9.43 -9.98 -1.19
CA GLU A 92 10.53 -9.95 -2.13
C GLU A 92 10.06 -9.41 -3.48
N VAL A 93 10.88 -8.65 -4.16
CA VAL A 93 10.73 -8.28 -5.56
C VAL A 93 11.60 -9.25 -6.36
N ILE A 94 10.97 -10.11 -7.16
CA ILE A 94 11.65 -11.15 -7.97
C ILE A 94 12.20 -10.51 -9.24
N SER A 95 11.40 -9.64 -9.87
CA SER A 95 11.80 -8.84 -11.02
C SER A 95 11.38 -7.40 -10.79
N GLU A 96 12.34 -6.48 -10.83
CA GLU A 96 12.10 -5.06 -10.60
C GLU A 96 11.53 -4.36 -11.83
N SER A 97 10.71 -3.34 -11.59
CA SER A 97 10.29 -2.35 -12.59
C SER A 97 11.43 -1.37 -12.87
N ASP A 98 11.54 -0.89 -14.11
CA ASP A 98 12.48 0.19 -14.49
C ASP A 98 12.24 1.49 -13.69
N ASP A 99 11.03 1.63 -13.13
CA ASP A 99 10.65 2.76 -12.29
C ASP A 99 11.01 2.59 -10.81
N ARG A 100 11.62 1.47 -10.42
CA ARG A 100 12.05 1.26 -9.05
C ARG A 100 13.35 1.98 -8.75
N VAL A 101 13.37 2.68 -7.61
CA VAL A 101 14.56 3.34 -7.08
C VAL A 101 14.72 3.06 -5.58
N THR A 102 15.95 3.09 -5.11
CA THR A 102 16.22 3.06 -3.67
C THR A 102 15.72 4.35 -3.01
N PRO A 103 14.81 4.27 -2.02
CA PRO A 103 14.34 5.44 -1.31
C PRO A 103 15.50 6.19 -0.64
N PRO A 104 15.67 7.51 -0.88
CA PRO A 104 16.78 8.27 -0.29
C PRO A 104 16.61 8.54 1.20
N CYS A 105 15.39 8.39 1.74
CA CYS A 105 15.11 8.60 3.16
C CYS A 105 15.39 7.32 3.96
N ILE A 106 16.31 7.38 4.92
CA ILE A 106 16.67 6.25 5.79
C ILE A 106 15.50 5.75 6.65
N TYR A 107 14.52 6.60 6.89
CA TYR A 107 13.33 6.26 7.69
C TYR A 107 12.17 5.70 6.84
N TYR A 108 12.28 5.73 5.51
CA TYR A 108 11.18 5.39 4.59
C TYR A 108 10.51 4.05 4.89
N ALA A 109 11.29 3.02 5.15
CA ALA A 109 10.76 1.67 5.40
C ALA A 109 9.88 1.56 6.66
N LYS A 110 10.00 2.50 7.58
CA LYS A 110 9.28 2.50 8.87
C LYS A 110 8.28 3.65 8.97
N CYS A 111 8.60 4.81 8.39
CA CYS A 111 7.85 6.05 8.52
C CYS A 111 6.54 6.01 7.73
N GLY A 112 5.43 6.46 8.36
CA GLY A 112 4.12 6.59 7.71
C GLY A 112 3.95 7.85 6.86
N GLY A 113 4.94 8.74 6.82
CA GLY A 113 4.82 10.05 6.17
C GLY A 113 4.93 10.05 4.64
N CYS A 114 5.57 9.05 4.05
CA CYS A 114 5.79 8.95 2.60
C CYS A 114 5.43 7.56 2.08
N GLN A 115 4.84 7.49 0.88
CA GLN A 115 4.37 6.25 0.26
C GLN A 115 5.07 5.89 -1.05
N LEU A 116 5.73 6.85 -1.75
CA LEU A 116 6.17 6.68 -3.14
C LEU A 116 7.66 6.90 -3.37
N GLN A 117 8.50 6.97 -2.32
CA GLN A 117 9.93 7.22 -2.50
C GLN A 117 10.69 6.08 -3.21
N HIS A 118 10.08 4.91 -3.31
CA HIS A 118 10.62 3.75 -4.03
C HIS A 118 10.32 3.78 -5.54
N MET A 119 9.64 4.84 -6.01
CA MET A 119 9.27 5.06 -7.41
C MET A 119 9.97 6.29 -7.95
N THR A 120 10.46 6.25 -9.19
CA THR A 120 11.02 7.41 -9.89
C THR A 120 10.05 8.58 -9.87
N TYR A 121 10.57 9.82 -9.82
CA TYR A 121 9.68 10.99 -9.79
C TYR A 121 8.85 11.11 -11.07
N ARG A 122 9.41 10.70 -12.21
CA ARG A 122 8.68 10.66 -13.48
C ARG A 122 7.48 9.74 -13.39
N ALA A 123 7.66 8.51 -12.92
CA ALA A 123 6.57 7.55 -12.76
C ALA A 123 5.50 8.03 -11.76
N GLN A 124 5.89 8.78 -10.71
CA GLN A 124 4.92 9.40 -9.80
C GLN A 124 4.03 10.44 -10.51
N LEU A 125 4.58 11.22 -11.45
CA LEU A 125 3.80 12.18 -12.23
C LEU A 125 2.87 11.48 -13.23
N ASP A 126 3.36 10.45 -13.89
CA ASP A 126 2.58 9.64 -14.84
C ASP A 126 1.44 8.91 -14.13
N MET A 127 1.69 8.33 -12.96
CA MET A 127 0.66 7.72 -12.10
C MET A 127 -0.45 8.70 -11.73
N LYS A 128 -0.10 9.93 -11.36
CA LYS A 128 -1.08 10.97 -11.02
C LYS A 128 -1.95 11.36 -12.21
N LYS A 129 -1.34 11.50 -13.38
CA LYS A 129 -2.08 11.75 -14.63
C LYS A 129 -3.05 10.60 -14.91
N GLU A 130 -2.56 9.35 -14.87
CA GLU A 130 -3.36 8.17 -15.14
C GLU A 130 -4.55 8.01 -14.18
N GLN A 131 -4.38 8.38 -12.91
CA GLN A 131 -5.48 8.41 -11.95
C GLN A 131 -6.60 9.38 -12.38
N VAL A 132 -6.24 10.56 -12.89
CA VAL A 132 -7.22 11.53 -13.40
C VAL A 132 -7.90 11.00 -14.65
N VAL A 133 -7.14 10.47 -15.62
CA VAL A 133 -7.66 9.83 -16.84
C VAL A 133 -8.69 8.75 -16.48
N ASN A 134 -8.33 7.83 -15.58
CA ASN A 134 -9.20 6.75 -15.14
C ASN A 134 -10.48 7.25 -14.44
N LEU A 135 -10.42 8.34 -13.69
CA LEU A 135 -11.59 8.94 -13.06
C LEU A 135 -12.55 9.52 -14.10
N PHE A 136 -12.04 10.20 -15.11
CA PHE A 136 -12.85 10.78 -16.19
C PHE A 136 -13.50 9.69 -17.03
N HIS A 137 -12.76 8.64 -17.43
CA HIS A 137 -13.30 7.52 -18.20
C HIS A 137 -14.38 6.72 -17.44
N ARG A 138 -14.33 6.66 -16.12
CA ARG A 138 -15.32 5.89 -15.32
C ARG A 138 -16.61 6.65 -15.01
N LYS A 139 -16.62 7.99 -15.07
CA LYS A 139 -17.71 8.79 -14.48
C LYS A 139 -18.56 9.56 -15.51
N GLY A 140 -18.53 9.23 -16.79
CA GLY A 140 -19.50 9.80 -17.70
C GLY A 140 -18.94 10.41 -18.99
N PRO A 141 -19.59 11.42 -19.61
CA PRO A 141 -19.36 11.84 -20.99
C PRO A 141 -18.04 12.62 -21.19
N PHE A 142 -17.02 12.33 -20.40
CA PHE A 142 -15.73 13.03 -20.42
C PHE A 142 -14.63 12.27 -21.14
N GLU A 143 -14.93 11.20 -21.85
CA GLU A 143 -13.98 10.32 -22.54
C GLU A 143 -13.05 11.08 -23.50
N ASN A 144 -13.55 12.17 -24.12
CA ASN A 144 -12.78 13.01 -25.04
C ASN A 144 -12.07 14.19 -24.38
N THR A 145 -12.07 14.27 -23.05
CA THR A 145 -11.38 15.37 -22.35
C THR A 145 -9.89 15.16 -22.40
N ALA A 146 -9.17 16.13 -22.99
CA ALA A 146 -7.72 16.12 -23.05
C ALA A 146 -7.12 16.36 -21.63
N ILE A 147 -6.54 15.34 -21.04
CA ILE A 147 -5.80 15.45 -19.78
C ILE A 147 -4.33 15.73 -20.08
N LYS A 148 -3.87 16.89 -19.67
CA LYS A 148 -2.48 17.31 -19.85
C LYS A 148 -1.55 16.58 -18.90
N GLU A 149 -0.24 16.67 -19.16
CA GLU A 149 0.79 16.14 -18.28
C GLU A 149 0.72 16.77 -16.89
N THR A 150 1.04 15.98 -15.86
CA THR A 150 1.15 16.48 -14.49
C THR A 150 2.31 17.47 -14.40
N ILE A 151 2.06 18.68 -13.91
CA ILE A 151 3.10 19.68 -13.68
C ILE A 151 3.92 19.24 -12.48
N GLY A 152 5.18 18.90 -12.73
CA GLY A 152 6.12 18.47 -11.71
C GLY A 152 6.92 19.62 -11.10
N MET A 153 7.56 19.36 -9.97
CA MET A 153 8.53 20.25 -9.34
C MET A 153 9.92 20.00 -9.93
N VAL A 154 10.73 21.04 -10.05
CA VAL A 154 12.16 20.92 -10.43
C VAL A 154 12.92 20.13 -9.34
N ASN A 155 12.63 20.41 -8.08
CA ASN A 155 13.17 19.66 -6.94
C ASN A 155 12.01 19.19 -6.06
N PRO A 156 11.68 17.87 -6.04
CA PRO A 156 10.56 17.34 -5.30
C PRO A 156 10.85 17.10 -3.81
N TRP A 157 11.90 17.72 -3.29
CA TRP A 157 12.29 17.65 -1.88
C TRP A 157 12.15 19.00 -1.20
N ARG A 158 12.10 18.99 0.14
CA ARG A 158 12.05 20.21 0.98
C ARG A 158 10.85 21.12 0.72
N TYR A 159 9.76 20.58 0.18
CA TYR A 159 8.58 21.36 -0.21
C TYR A 159 7.58 21.60 0.92
N ARG A 160 7.66 20.84 2.02
CA ARG A 160 6.69 20.92 3.11
C ARG A 160 7.06 22.05 4.06
N ASN A 161 6.19 23.08 4.14
CA ASN A 161 6.35 24.25 4.99
C ASN A 161 5.56 24.21 6.31
N LYS A 162 4.76 23.17 6.54
CA LYS A 162 4.03 22.93 7.79
C LYS A 162 4.23 21.50 8.24
N SER A 163 4.60 21.31 9.51
CA SER A 163 4.78 20.01 10.13
C SER A 163 4.12 19.96 11.50
N GLN A 164 3.52 18.84 11.80
CA GLN A 164 3.10 18.47 13.15
C GLN A 164 3.95 17.28 13.56
N ILE A 165 4.82 17.50 14.55
CA ILE A 165 5.80 16.51 14.97
C ILE A 165 5.37 15.97 16.33
N PRO A 166 4.93 14.71 16.43
CA PRO A 166 4.73 14.06 17.72
C PRO A 166 6.00 14.07 18.56
N VAL A 167 5.81 14.32 19.86
CA VAL A 167 6.84 14.25 20.90
C VAL A 167 6.44 13.14 21.87
N GLY A 168 7.38 12.37 22.33
CA GLY A 168 7.19 11.31 23.31
C GLY A 168 8.47 10.95 24.02
N GLN A 169 8.42 9.90 24.84
CA GLN A 169 9.58 9.37 25.54
C GLN A 169 9.91 7.97 25.06
N SER A 170 11.20 7.67 24.97
CA SER A 170 11.72 6.33 24.74
C SER A 170 11.64 5.50 26.04
N ASN A 171 11.89 4.20 25.92
CA ASN A 171 11.99 3.31 27.07
C ASN A 171 13.12 3.70 28.05
N SER A 172 14.08 4.52 27.64
CA SER A 172 15.15 5.08 28.45
C SER A 172 14.84 6.48 28.98
N ASN A 173 13.59 6.91 28.97
CA ASN A 173 13.12 8.24 29.38
C ASN A 173 13.74 9.43 28.60
N GLN A 174 14.32 9.16 27.43
CA GLN A 174 14.82 10.24 26.57
C GLN A 174 13.69 10.75 25.67
N VAL A 175 13.65 12.05 25.41
CA VAL A 175 12.70 12.66 24.49
C VAL A 175 12.98 12.18 23.07
N ILE A 176 11.94 11.66 22.43
CA ILE A 176 11.95 11.29 21.02
C ILE A 176 10.97 12.19 20.25
N MET A 177 11.36 12.60 19.05
CA MET A 177 10.56 13.46 18.18
C MET A 177 10.63 12.94 16.75
N GLY A 178 9.46 12.86 16.08
CA GLY A 178 9.42 12.41 14.69
C GLY A 178 8.02 12.03 14.26
N PHE A 179 7.90 11.28 13.16
CA PHE A 179 6.60 10.83 12.67
C PHE A 179 6.25 9.45 13.19
N TYR A 180 4.95 9.15 13.16
CA TYR A 180 4.47 7.82 13.50
C TYR A 180 4.92 6.77 12.49
N ARG A 181 5.23 5.59 13.01
CA ARG A 181 5.37 4.38 12.21
C ARG A 181 4.08 4.09 11.45
N GLN A 182 4.19 3.52 10.27
CA GLN A 182 3.02 3.11 9.50
C GLN A 182 2.07 2.24 10.33
N ARG A 183 0.78 2.64 10.37
CA ARG A 183 -0.31 1.92 11.06
C ARG A 183 -0.08 1.75 12.56
N SER A 184 0.65 2.65 13.19
CA SER A 184 0.96 2.66 14.62
C SER A 184 1.00 4.09 15.13
N HIS A 185 0.96 4.26 16.45
CA HIS A 185 1.25 5.51 17.15
C HIS A 185 2.68 5.53 17.73
N ASP A 186 3.51 4.55 17.38
CA ASP A 186 4.91 4.54 17.77
C ASP A 186 5.66 5.66 17.06
N ILE A 187 6.33 6.53 17.81
CA ILE A 187 7.13 7.61 17.26
C ILE A 187 8.47 7.04 16.79
N ILE A 188 8.84 7.36 15.56
CA ILE A 188 10.17 7.12 15.02
C ILE A 188 11.00 8.34 15.35
N ASP A 189 11.99 8.20 16.23
CA ASP A 189 12.91 9.29 16.52
C ASP A 189 13.70 9.65 15.26
N MET A 190 13.66 10.93 14.86
CA MET A 190 14.18 11.39 13.57
C MET A 190 15.03 12.63 13.75
N ASP A 191 16.22 12.60 13.14
CA ASP A 191 17.10 13.75 13.08
C ASP A 191 16.86 14.61 11.83
N SER A 192 16.22 14.06 10.80
CA SER A 192 15.93 14.80 9.57
C SER A 192 14.73 14.23 8.80
N CYS A 193 14.10 15.09 8.01
CA CYS A 193 13.05 14.68 7.07
C CYS A 193 13.30 15.33 5.70
N LEU A 194 13.45 14.55 4.64
CA LEU A 194 13.80 15.04 3.32
C LEU A 194 12.72 15.90 2.64
N ILE A 195 11.46 15.77 3.05
CA ILE A 195 10.37 16.56 2.46
C ILE A 195 10.08 17.85 3.24
N GLN A 196 10.57 17.99 4.48
CA GLN A 196 10.43 19.21 5.27
C GLN A 196 11.51 20.23 4.91
N ASP A 197 11.19 21.53 5.09
CA ASP A 197 12.19 22.59 5.00
C ASP A 197 13.33 22.34 6.00
N ARG A 198 14.55 22.76 5.62
CA ARG A 198 15.75 22.56 6.47
C ARG A 198 15.65 23.29 7.79
N GLN A 199 15.01 24.46 7.84
CA GLN A 199 14.82 25.24 9.05
C GLN A 199 14.02 24.47 10.12
N HIS A 200 13.06 23.64 9.70
CA HIS A 200 12.33 22.80 10.65
C HIS A 200 13.23 21.82 11.42
N GLN A 201 14.32 21.38 10.79
CA GLN A 201 15.29 20.50 11.42
C GLN A 201 16.00 21.17 12.61
N GLU A 202 16.44 22.40 12.40
CA GLU A 202 17.11 23.18 13.48
C GLU A 202 16.17 23.43 14.65
N VAL A 203 14.91 23.78 14.36
CA VAL A 203 13.89 23.99 15.40
C VAL A 203 13.63 22.68 16.15
N MET A 204 13.46 21.56 15.46
CA MET A 204 13.27 20.25 16.11
C MET A 204 14.43 19.90 17.04
N ASN A 205 15.66 20.07 16.59
CA ASN A 205 16.84 19.74 17.36
C ASN A 205 16.94 20.61 18.62
N ARG A 206 16.63 21.90 18.52
CA ARG A 206 16.60 22.82 19.68
C ARG A 206 15.52 22.45 20.69
N VAL A 207 14.30 22.17 20.21
CA VAL A 207 13.19 21.76 21.07
C VAL A 207 13.52 20.44 21.78
N LYS A 208 14.04 19.45 21.05
CA LYS A 208 14.45 18.16 21.61
C LYS A 208 15.53 18.33 22.69
N TYR A 209 16.51 19.18 22.43
CA TYR A 209 17.54 19.52 23.40
C TYR A 209 16.96 20.11 24.69
N TRP A 210 16.12 21.16 24.57
CA TRP A 210 15.49 21.79 25.74
C TRP A 210 14.62 20.83 26.56
N LEU A 211 13.81 20.01 25.91
CA LEU A 211 12.96 19.05 26.61
C LEU A 211 13.78 18.02 27.41
N ASN A 212 14.92 17.58 26.87
CA ASN A 212 15.83 16.70 27.61
C ASN A 212 16.56 17.41 28.76
N GLU A 213 17.05 18.64 28.57
CA GLU A 213 17.72 19.43 29.60
C GLU A 213 16.80 19.79 30.79
N LEU A 214 15.54 20.10 30.49
CA LEU A 214 14.54 20.50 31.47
C LEU A 214 13.80 19.31 32.09
N ASN A 215 14.07 18.08 31.67
CA ASN A 215 13.39 16.85 32.10
C ASN A 215 11.85 16.94 32.00
N ILE A 216 11.36 17.51 30.91
CA ILE A 216 9.92 17.70 30.62
C ILE A 216 9.40 16.51 29.81
#